data_0055e9546d043fb8501d8ff49894590e
#
_entry.id   0055e9546d043fb8501d8ff49894590e
#
_cell.length_a   1.000
_cell.length_b   1.000
_cell.length_c   1.000
_cell.angle_alpha   90.00
_cell.angle_beta   90.00
_cell.angle_gamma   90.00
#
_symmetry.space_group_name_H-M   'P 1'
#
loop_
_entity.id
_entity.type
_entity.pdbx_description
1 polymer ?
#
loop_
_entity_poly.entity_id
_entity_poly.type
_entity_poly.pdbx_seq_one_letter_code
_entity_poly.pdbx_strand_id
1 'polypeptide(L)'
;MKFPVNIWTRLISHIVQVPITKATSHQGDSLHIHLIKGRLQLSTDKAVYSFDDKYDNFVHGLKAIRPEKYRNTPFLILGGGLGSVPYILEHKHSITPQFTIVEIDIAIIHLFNQFTKPRLRSDIDIQAVDAESFVQNTSNKYGVIVIDLFIDDCIPDKFQTKEFLSQCRQALLPDGVILYNWMTVSKDETEAFLAYKVNVFDSVLTQTKAVKTKYNHVLIGYNTT
;
A
#
# COMPACT_ATOMS: atom_id res chain seq x y z
N MET A 1 -16.20 -13.65 11.28
CA MET A 1 -14.81 -13.15 11.32
C MET A 1 -14.34 -13.01 12.75
N LYS A 2 -13.27 -13.71 13.16
CA LYS A 2 -12.69 -13.53 14.50
C LYS A 2 -11.66 -12.40 14.44
N PHE A 3 -11.89 -11.34 15.20
CA PHE A 3 -10.88 -10.29 15.40
C PHE A 3 -9.73 -10.91 16.23
N PRO A 4 -8.46 -10.67 15.87
CA PRO A 4 -7.32 -11.35 16.49
C PRO A 4 -7.04 -10.98 17.97
N VAL A 5 -7.85 -10.09 18.53
CA VAL A 5 -7.78 -9.69 19.95
C VAL A 5 -9.15 -9.77 20.62
N ASN A 6 -9.17 -9.96 21.93
CA ASN A 6 -10.43 -10.08 22.68
C ASN A 6 -11.21 -8.74 22.74
N ILE A 7 -12.48 -8.84 23.09
CA ILE A 7 -13.40 -7.69 23.09
C ILE A 7 -12.96 -6.59 24.07
N TRP A 8 -12.42 -6.95 25.21
CA TRP A 8 -11.97 -6.00 26.23
C TRP A 8 -10.77 -5.19 25.76
N THR A 9 -9.77 -5.84 25.16
CA THR A 9 -8.63 -5.18 24.52
C THR A 9 -9.10 -4.20 23.45
N ARG A 10 -10.12 -4.59 22.67
CA ARG A 10 -10.71 -3.71 21.65
C ARG A 10 -11.40 -2.48 22.26
N LEU A 11 -12.15 -2.64 23.34
CA LEU A 11 -12.77 -1.51 24.05
C LEU A 11 -11.74 -0.56 24.64
N ILE A 12 -10.71 -1.10 25.31
CA ILE A 12 -9.60 -0.32 25.89
C ILE A 12 -8.88 0.49 24.82
N SER A 13 -8.72 -0.05 23.61
CA SER A 13 -8.04 0.63 22.50
C SER A 13 -8.71 1.92 22.03
N HIS A 14 -9.95 2.18 22.44
CA HIS A 14 -10.61 3.46 22.17
C HIS A 14 -10.14 4.60 23.09
N ILE A 15 -9.53 4.25 24.23
CA ILE A 15 -9.04 5.21 25.23
C ILE A 15 -7.51 5.35 25.13
N VAL A 16 -6.80 4.22 25.03
CA VAL A 16 -5.34 4.18 24.97
C VAL A 16 -4.86 3.31 23.81
N GLN A 17 -3.67 3.58 23.32
CA GLN A 17 -2.97 2.71 22.37
C GLN A 17 -2.55 1.42 23.07
N VAL A 18 -2.96 0.26 22.56
CA VAL A 18 -2.70 -1.04 23.16
C VAL A 18 -1.64 -1.76 22.33
N PRO A 19 -0.46 -2.09 22.90
CA PRO A 19 0.53 -2.91 22.21
C PRO A 19 0.00 -4.34 22.06
N ILE A 20 0.11 -4.90 20.84
CA ILE A 20 -0.34 -6.27 20.55
C ILE A 20 0.83 -7.21 20.41
N THR A 21 1.81 -6.86 19.59
CA THR A 21 3.02 -7.67 19.38
C THR A 21 4.16 -6.84 18.82
N LYS A 22 5.36 -7.40 18.92
CA LYS A 22 6.57 -6.89 18.27
C LYS A 22 7.20 -7.99 17.43
N ALA A 23 7.88 -7.61 16.36
CA ALA A 23 8.69 -8.47 15.52
C ALA A 23 9.95 -7.72 15.09
N THR A 24 10.87 -8.42 14.47
CA THR A 24 12.05 -7.78 13.85
C THR A 24 11.94 -7.95 12.35
N SER A 25 12.10 -6.86 11.58
CA SER A 25 12.15 -6.89 10.13
C SER A 25 13.39 -7.63 9.64
N HIS A 26 13.42 -8.02 8.38
CA HIS A 26 14.62 -8.63 7.80
C HIS A 26 15.81 -7.65 7.75
N GLN A 27 15.57 -6.35 7.83
CA GLN A 27 16.59 -5.29 7.91
C GLN A 27 17.04 -4.99 9.34
N GLY A 28 16.45 -5.64 10.35
CA GLY A 28 16.78 -5.46 11.75
C GLY A 28 15.93 -4.43 12.50
N ASP A 29 14.99 -3.75 11.83
CA ASP A 29 14.13 -2.76 12.46
C ASP A 29 13.07 -3.40 13.36
N SER A 30 12.71 -2.69 14.43
CA SER A 30 11.62 -3.10 15.31
C SER A 30 10.27 -2.82 14.68
N LEU A 31 9.50 -3.87 14.42
CA LEU A 31 8.12 -3.80 13.97
C LEU A 31 7.17 -3.85 15.16
N HIS A 32 6.28 -2.87 15.27
CA HIS A 32 5.31 -2.78 16.36
C HIS A 32 3.89 -2.87 15.80
N ILE A 33 3.09 -3.80 16.33
CA ILE A 33 1.64 -3.78 16.08
C ILE A 33 0.94 -3.22 17.31
N HIS A 34 0.15 -2.19 17.08
CA HIS A 34 -0.72 -1.57 18.07
C HIS A 34 -2.18 -1.66 17.67
N LEU A 35 -3.05 -1.72 18.65
CA LEU A 35 -4.49 -1.52 18.46
C LEU A 35 -4.86 -0.11 18.92
N ILE A 36 -5.41 0.69 18.00
CA ILE A 36 -5.79 2.09 18.23
C ILE A 36 -7.21 2.28 17.72
N LYS A 37 -8.13 2.62 18.61
CA LYS A 37 -9.56 2.83 18.27
C LYS A 37 -10.16 1.66 17.48
N GLY A 38 -9.80 0.43 17.88
CA GLY A 38 -10.25 -0.80 17.24
C GLY A 38 -9.62 -1.11 15.89
N ARG A 39 -8.53 -0.42 15.49
CA ARG A 39 -7.79 -0.63 14.25
C ARG A 39 -6.36 -1.07 14.53
N LEU A 40 -5.85 -1.98 13.72
CA LEU A 40 -4.45 -2.41 13.79
C LEU A 40 -3.57 -1.43 13.03
N GLN A 41 -2.48 -1.02 13.68
CA GLN A 41 -1.43 -0.20 13.11
C GLN A 41 -0.13 -0.99 13.14
N LEU A 42 0.59 -1.03 12.03
CA LEU A 42 1.97 -1.46 11.94
C LEU A 42 2.86 -0.24 11.81
N SER A 43 3.87 -0.15 12.67
CA SER A 43 4.86 0.93 12.60
C SER A 43 6.25 0.41 12.94
N THR A 44 7.26 1.13 12.48
CA THR A 44 8.61 1.14 13.05
C THR A 44 8.71 2.27 14.08
N ASP A 45 9.91 2.51 14.60
CA ASP A 45 10.17 3.67 15.48
C ASP A 45 10.09 5.00 14.72
N LYS A 46 10.16 4.97 13.37
CA LYS A 46 10.23 6.15 12.51
C LYS A 46 8.97 6.39 11.67
N ALA A 47 8.31 5.32 11.21
CA ALA A 47 7.24 5.41 10.24
C ALA A 47 6.03 4.52 10.55
N VAL A 48 4.85 4.90 10.07
CA VAL A 48 3.64 4.08 10.06
C VAL A 48 3.53 3.41 8.69
N TYR A 49 3.65 2.07 8.67
CA TYR A 49 3.58 1.28 7.46
C TYR A 49 2.16 0.87 7.08
N SER A 50 1.26 0.83 8.05
CA SER A 50 -0.11 0.38 7.79
C SER A 50 -1.03 0.78 8.95
N PHE A 51 -2.30 1.11 8.67
CA PHE A 51 -3.26 1.48 9.70
C PHE A 51 -4.70 1.13 9.28
N ASP A 52 -5.00 -0.13 9.04
CA ASP A 52 -6.33 -0.60 8.61
C ASP A 52 -7.01 0.40 7.65
N ASP A 53 -8.28 0.78 7.93
CA ASP A 53 -9.05 1.76 7.15
C ASP A 53 -8.79 3.23 7.55
N LYS A 54 -7.72 3.48 8.30
CA LYS A 54 -7.23 4.80 8.71
C LYS A 54 -5.91 5.18 8.04
N TYR A 55 -5.44 4.38 7.09
CA TYR A 55 -4.26 4.70 6.30
C TYR A 55 -4.62 5.73 5.23
N ASP A 56 -4.60 7.00 5.63
CA ASP A 56 -5.19 8.13 4.91
C ASP A 56 -4.71 8.26 3.46
N ASN A 57 -3.46 7.90 3.18
CA ASN A 57 -2.90 7.97 1.84
C ASN A 57 -3.77 7.19 0.84
N PHE A 58 -4.07 5.92 1.14
CA PHE A 58 -4.89 5.10 0.26
C PHE A 58 -6.38 5.24 0.48
N VAL A 59 -6.84 5.74 1.63
CA VAL A 59 -8.24 6.14 1.76
C VAL A 59 -8.59 7.23 0.74
N HIS A 60 -7.73 8.24 0.61
CA HIS A 60 -7.93 9.34 -0.35
C HIS A 60 -7.59 8.94 -1.79
N GLY A 61 -6.48 8.22 -1.99
CA GLY A 61 -6.05 7.76 -3.31
C GLY A 61 -7.08 6.84 -3.97
N LEU A 62 -7.55 5.82 -3.26
CA LEU A 62 -8.56 4.89 -3.77
C LEU A 62 -9.89 5.59 -4.05
N LYS A 63 -10.35 6.47 -3.14
CA LYS A 63 -11.56 7.27 -3.39
C LYS A 63 -11.47 8.09 -4.68
N ALA A 64 -10.28 8.62 -5.00
CA ALA A 64 -10.08 9.47 -6.17
C ALA A 64 -10.16 8.73 -7.51
N ILE A 65 -9.95 7.41 -7.53
CA ILE A 65 -10.08 6.56 -8.73
C ILE A 65 -11.46 5.90 -8.86
N ARG A 66 -12.32 5.98 -7.83
CA ARG A 66 -13.60 5.24 -7.76
C ARG A 66 -13.37 3.75 -7.95
N PRO A 67 -12.82 3.03 -6.94
CA PRO A 67 -12.32 1.67 -7.09
C PRO A 67 -13.40 0.66 -7.48
N GLU A 68 -14.68 1.01 -7.32
CA GLU A 68 -15.82 0.19 -7.77
C GLU A 68 -15.81 -0.09 -9.28
N LYS A 69 -15.15 0.77 -10.07
CA LYS A 69 -14.96 0.56 -11.51
C LYS A 69 -14.06 -0.64 -11.81
N TYR A 70 -13.17 -0.98 -10.87
CA TYR A 70 -12.16 -2.04 -11.00
C TYR A 70 -12.52 -3.30 -10.23
N ARG A 71 -13.76 -3.43 -9.71
CA ARG A 71 -14.18 -4.55 -8.86
C ARG A 71 -13.98 -5.94 -9.43
N ASN A 72 -13.97 -6.06 -10.76
CA ASN A 72 -13.84 -7.31 -11.48
C ASN A 72 -12.44 -7.48 -12.11
N THR A 73 -11.48 -6.65 -11.73
CA THR A 73 -10.10 -6.74 -12.20
C THR A 73 -9.17 -7.06 -11.02
N PRO A 74 -8.06 -7.78 -11.25
CA PRO A 74 -7.09 -8.03 -10.19
C PRO A 74 -6.33 -6.75 -9.82
N PHE A 75 -5.94 -6.67 -8.55
CA PHE A 75 -5.12 -5.60 -7.98
C PHE A 75 -3.73 -6.13 -7.66
N LEU A 76 -2.70 -5.36 -8.01
CA LEU A 76 -1.33 -5.57 -7.55
C LEU A 76 -0.99 -4.55 -6.47
N ILE A 77 -0.42 -5.01 -5.37
CA ILE A 77 0.08 -4.16 -4.29
C ILE A 77 1.57 -4.44 -4.13
N LEU A 78 2.39 -3.44 -4.42
CA LEU A 78 3.83 -3.44 -4.23
C LEU A 78 4.14 -2.73 -2.90
N GLY A 79 4.58 -3.51 -1.90
CA GLY A 79 4.66 -3.10 -0.51
C GLY A 79 3.36 -3.41 0.23
N GLY A 80 3.29 -4.59 0.84
CA GLY A 80 2.05 -5.11 1.44
C GLY A 80 1.70 -4.48 2.79
N GLY A 81 2.72 -4.17 3.59
CA GLY A 81 2.53 -3.79 4.97
C GLY A 81 1.58 -4.75 5.71
N LEU A 82 0.76 -4.23 6.61
CA LEU A 82 -0.27 -5.04 7.27
C LEU A 82 -1.59 -5.13 6.48
N GLY A 83 -1.61 -4.77 5.17
CA GLY A 83 -2.77 -4.93 4.30
C GLY A 83 -3.83 -3.84 4.42
N SER A 84 -3.45 -2.58 4.59
CA SER A 84 -4.41 -1.47 4.63
C SER A 84 -5.23 -1.35 3.34
N VAL A 85 -4.61 -1.54 2.17
CA VAL A 85 -5.30 -1.39 0.88
C VAL A 85 -6.45 -2.39 0.72
N PRO A 86 -6.28 -3.72 0.84
CA PRO A 86 -7.40 -4.65 0.78
C PRO A 86 -8.42 -4.40 1.89
N TYR A 87 -7.96 -4.02 3.10
CA TYR A 87 -8.88 -3.70 4.19
C TYR A 87 -9.76 -2.49 3.89
N ILE A 88 -9.22 -1.42 3.30
CA ILE A 88 -9.97 -0.23 2.87
C ILE A 88 -11.00 -0.60 1.80
N LEU A 89 -10.60 -1.39 0.79
CA LEU A 89 -11.48 -1.77 -0.32
C LEU A 89 -12.67 -2.59 0.16
N GLU A 90 -12.45 -3.55 1.06
CA GLU A 90 -13.55 -4.34 1.61
C GLU A 90 -14.47 -3.55 2.55
N HIS A 91 -13.89 -2.72 3.45
CA HIS A 91 -14.66 -2.11 4.53
C HIS A 91 -15.26 -0.74 4.18
N LYS A 92 -14.61 0.02 3.26
CA LYS A 92 -15.12 1.33 2.84
C LYS A 92 -15.80 1.32 1.48
N HIS A 93 -15.37 0.43 0.57
CA HIS A 93 -15.90 0.38 -0.80
C HIS A 93 -16.74 -0.86 -1.10
N SER A 94 -16.77 -1.83 -0.17
CA SER A 94 -17.55 -3.08 -0.30
C SER A 94 -17.23 -3.86 -1.58
N ILE A 95 -15.94 -3.89 -1.96
CA ILE A 95 -15.44 -4.67 -3.08
C ILE A 95 -14.38 -5.67 -2.60
N THR A 96 -14.36 -6.84 -3.25
CA THR A 96 -13.46 -7.96 -2.93
C THR A 96 -12.77 -8.44 -4.20
N PRO A 97 -11.90 -7.61 -4.82
CA PRO A 97 -11.13 -8.05 -5.98
C PRO A 97 -10.12 -9.12 -5.58
N GLN A 98 -9.55 -9.80 -6.56
CA GLN A 98 -8.37 -10.63 -6.34
C GLN A 98 -7.15 -9.72 -6.13
N PHE A 99 -6.31 -10.05 -5.14
CA PHE A 99 -5.08 -9.35 -4.85
C PHE A 99 -3.85 -10.23 -5.10
N THR A 100 -2.85 -9.64 -5.75
CA THR A 100 -1.45 -10.07 -5.64
C THR A 100 -0.72 -9.04 -4.77
N ILE A 101 -0.17 -9.46 -3.65
CA ILE A 101 0.60 -8.62 -2.73
C ILE A 101 2.06 -9.04 -2.81
N VAL A 102 2.94 -8.12 -3.16
CA VAL A 102 4.39 -8.32 -3.20
C VAL A 102 5.00 -7.63 -1.99
N GLU A 103 5.65 -8.42 -1.15
CA GLU A 103 6.29 -7.96 0.08
C GLU A 103 7.61 -8.71 0.26
N ILE A 104 8.69 -7.98 0.50
CA ILE A 104 10.02 -8.60 0.66
C ILE A 104 10.27 -9.08 2.09
N ASP A 105 9.63 -8.45 3.07
CA ASP A 105 9.85 -8.75 4.48
C ASP A 105 8.96 -9.91 4.95
N ILE A 106 9.58 -11.05 5.20
CA ILE A 106 8.91 -12.26 5.68
C ILE A 106 8.22 -12.02 7.04
N ALA A 107 8.79 -11.17 7.91
CA ALA A 107 8.17 -10.85 9.20
C ALA A 107 6.85 -10.09 8.97
N ILE A 108 6.81 -9.14 8.04
CA ILE A 108 5.58 -8.43 7.67
C ILE A 108 4.55 -9.40 7.08
N ILE A 109 4.96 -10.32 6.20
CA ILE A 109 4.09 -11.37 5.66
C ILE A 109 3.48 -12.24 6.77
N HIS A 110 4.28 -12.66 7.75
CA HIS A 110 3.78 -13.42 8.90
C HIS A 110 2.74 -12.61 9.70
N LEU A 111 3.03 -11.34 9.99
CA LEU A 111 2.11 -10.47 10.71
C LEU A 111 0.80 -10.24 9.92
N PHE A 112 0.88 -10.03 8.60
CA PHE A 112 -0.30 -9.94 7.74
C PHE A 112 -1.16 -11.21 7.81
N ASN A 113 -0.54 -12.38 7.64
CA ASN A 113 -1.24 -13.67 7.69
C ASN A 113 -1.91 -13.91 9.05
N GLN A 114 -1.26 -13.50 10.14
CA GLN A 114 -1.79 -13.66 11.50
C GLN A 114 -2.91 -12.67 11.81
N PHE A 115 -2.77 -11.40 11.45
CA PHE A 115 -3.60 -10.33 11.98
C PHE A 115 -4.62 -9.77 10.99
N THR A 116 -4.32 -9.76 9.68
CA THR A 116 -5.19 -9.12 8.68
C THR A 116 -5.90 -10.12 7.80
N LYS A 117 -5.20 -11.10 7.23
CA LYS A 117 -5.81 -12.09 6.31
C LYS A 117 -7.09 -12.75 6.86
N PRO A 118 -7.17 -13.15 8.15
CA PRO A 118 -8.40 -13.74 8.70
C PRO A 118 -9.60 -12.78 8.78
N ARG A 119 -9.39 -11.49 8.56
CA ARG A 119 -10.41 -10.44 8.58
C ARG A 119 -10.88 -10.04 7.19
N LEU A 120 -10.25 -10.58 6.15
CA LEU A 120 -10.54 -10.31 4.74
C LEU A 120 -11.31 -11.48 4.12
N ARG A 121 -12.07 -11.17 3.08
CA ARG A 121 -12.84 -12.14 2.27
C ARG A 121 -12.25 -12.32 0.88
N SER A 122 -11.47 -11.34 0.43
CA SER A 122 -10.82 -11.34 -0.88
C SER A 122 -9.87 -12.52 -1.03
N ASP A 123 -9.72 -13.00 -2.24
CA ASP A 123 -8.65 -13.92 -2.62
C ASP A 123 -7.32 -13.14 -2.67
N ILE A 124 -6.32 -13.61 -1.90
CA ILE A 124 -5.04 -12.93 -1.73
C ILE A 124 -3.91 -13.90 -1.93
N ASP A 125 -3.14 -13.66 -2.99
CA ASP A 125 -1.85 -14.27 -3.26
C ASP A 125 -0.72 -13.36 -2.78
N ILE A 126 0.18 -13.89 -1.94
CA ILE A 126 1.32 -13.13 -1.39
C ILE A 126 2.60 -13.70 -1.97
N GLN A 127 3.38 -12.82 -2.59
CA GLN A 127 4.67 -13.11 -3.20
C GLN A 127 5.80 -12.52 -2.35
N ALA A 128 6.61 -13.40 -1.74
CA ALA A 128 7.78 -13.02 -0.95
C ALA A 128 8.97 -12.75 -1.88
N VAL A 129 8.95 -11.62 -2.57
CA VAL A 129 9.94 -11.27 -3.61
C VAL A 129 10.12 -9.75 -3.67
N ASP A 130 11.27 -9.32 -4.20
CA ASP A 130 11.52 -7.91 -4.48
C ASP A 130 10.55 -7.38 -5.55
N ALA A 131 10.02 -6.17 -5.34
CA ALA A 131 9.00 -5.58 -6.20
C ALA A 131 9.48 -5.32 -7.63
N GLU A 132 10.74 -4.89 -7.81
CA GLU A 132 11.34 -4.69 -9.13
C GLU A 132 11.45 -6.01 -9.87
N SER A 133 12.01 -7.03 -9.20
CA SER A 133 12.11 -8.39 -9.76
C SER A 133 10.74 -8.96 -10.14
N PHE A 134 9.70 -8.67 -9.33
CA PHE A 134 8.35 -9.13 -9.64
C PHE A 134 7.79 -8.48 -10.91
N VAL A 135 7.85 -7.14 -11.03
CA VAL A 135 7.27 -6.45 -12.20
C VAL A 135 8.05 -6.72 -13.49
N GLN A 136 9.33 -7.04 -13.40
CA GLN A 136 10.15 -7.47 -14.54
C GLN A 136 9.73 -8.84 -15.10
N ASN A 137 9.28 -9.74 -14.25
CA ASN A 137 9.04 -11.14 -14.61
C ASN A 137 7.56 -11.53 -14.71
N THR A 138 6.64 -10.69 -14.25
CA THR A 138 5.21 -11.01 -14.28
C THR A 138 4.63 -10.89 -15.68
N SER A 139 3.87 -11.93 -16.09
CA SER A 139 3.01 -11.88 -17.29
C SER A 139 1.58 -11.48 -16.96
N ASN A 140 1.22 -11.42 -15.68
CA ASN A 140 -0.12 -11.07 -15.22
C ASN A 140 -0.42 -9.59 -15.52
N LYS A 141 -1.72 -9.30 -15.69
CA LYS A 141 -2.23 -7.93 -15.92
C LYS A 141 -3.20 -7.53 -14.83
N TYR A 142 -3.10 -6.28 -14.41
CA TYR A 142 -3.83 -5.73 -13.27
C TYR A 142 -4.65 -4.50 -13.67
N GLY A 143 -5.85 -4.36 -13.12
CA GLY A 143 -6.65 -3.16 -13.32
C GLY A 143 -6.15 -1.98 -12.47
N VAL A 144 -5.59 -2.30 -11.29
CA VAL A 144 -5.02 -1.32 -10.39
C VAL A 144 -3.69 -1.82 -9.86
N ILE A 145 -2.68 -0.95 -9.88
CA ILE A 145 -1.39 -1.18 -9.23
C ILE A 145 -1.21 -0.11 -8.14
N VAL A 146 -0.99 -0.56 -6.91
CA VAL A 146 -0.68 0.30 -5.77
C VAL A 146 0.79 0.14 -5.42
N ILE A 147 1.53 1.25 -5.36
CA ILE A 147 2.96 1.29 -5.03
C ILE A 147 3.12 2.00 -3.68
N ASP A 148 3.57 1.26 -2.66
CA ASP A 148 3.81 1.72 -1.29
C ASP A 148 5.14 1.17 -0.78
N LEU A 149 6.22 1.48 -1.49
CA LEU A 149 7.55 0.92 -1.29
C LEU A 149 8.43 1.89 -0.50
N PHE A 150 8.46 1.71 0.81
CA PHE A 150 9.29 2.48 1.72
C PHE A 150 10.26 1.58 2.49
N ILE A 151 11.44 2.12 2.75
CA ILE A 151 12.34 1.67 3.80
C ILE A 151 12.39 2.82 4.79
N ASP A 152 11.82 2.65 5.97
CA ASP A 152 11.49 3.73 6.91
C ASP A 152 10.64 4.84 6.25
N ASP A 153 11.24 6.00 5.99
CA ASP A 153 10.61 7.19 5.39
C ASP A 153 11.06 7.46 3.94
N CYS A 154 11.95 6.60 3.39
CA CYS A 154 12.53 6.80 2.07
C CYS A 154 12.01 5.77 1.05
N ILE A 155 11.76 6.23 -0.18
CA ILE A 155 11.56 5.36 -1.33
C ILE A 155 12.94 5.02 -1.91
N PRO A 156 13.34 3.75 -2.00
CA PRO A 156 14.61 3.37 -2.63
C PRO A 156 14.72 3.84 -4.08
N ASP A 157 15.90 4.32 -4.49
CA ASP A 157 16.13 4.94 -5.81
C ASP A 157 15.71 4.06 -6.98
N LYS A 158 15.89 2.74 -6.89
CA LYS A 158 15.50 1.78 -7.93
C LYS A 158 14.01 1.83 -8.27
N PHE A 159 13.14 2.20 -7.32
CA PHE A 159 11.70 2.34 -7.54
C PHE A 159 11.31 3.72 -8.10
N GLN A 160 12.24 4.67 -8.11
CA GLN A 160 12.03 6.01 -8.66
C GLN A 160 12.45 6.13 -10.14
N THR A 161 12.86 5.04 -10.76
CA THR A 161 13.32 5.03 -12.15
C THR A 161 12.14 4.99 -13.15
N LYS A 162 12.41 5.50 -14.36
CA LYS A 162 11.45 5.42 -15.47
C LYS A 162 11.24 3.97 -15.93
N GLU A 163 12.29 3.15 -15.83
CA GLU A 163 12.28 1.73 -16.17
C GLU A 163 11.30 0.98 -15.27
N PHE A 164 11.40 1.13 -13.94
CA PHE A 164 10.50 0.50 -12.99
C PHE A 164 9.02 0.92 -13.24
N LEU A 165 8.78 2.21 -13.42
CA LEU A 165 7.42 2.70 -13.68
C LEU A 165 6.88 2.19 -15.02
N SER A 166 7.73 2.09 -16.04
CA SER A 166 7.36 1.53 -17.35
C SER A 166 7.00 0.05 -17.26
N GLN A 167 7.70 -0.73 -16.45
CA GLN A 167 7.38 -2.13 -16.17
C GLN A 167 6.04 -2.26 -15.42
N CYS A 168 5.80 -1.41 -14.42
CA CYS A 168 4.49 -1.33 -13.76
C CYS A 168 3.38 -0.99 -14.78
N ARG A 169 3.60 -0.01 -15.66
CA ARG A 169 2.64 0.31 -16.73
C ARG A 169 2.39 -0.87 -17.66
N GLN A 170 3.43 -1.62 -18.03
CA GLN A 170 3.29 -2.81 -18.87
C GLN A 170 2.45 -3.89 -18.18
N ALA A 171 2.46 -3.98 -16.86
CA ALA A 171 1.63 -4.91 -16.09
C ALA A 171 0.18 -4.41 -15.90
N LEU A 172 -0.19 -3.20 -16.37
CA LEU A 172 -1.57 -2.74 -16.35
C LEU A 172 -2.42 -3.33 -17.51
N LEU A 173 -3.69 -3.53 -17.23
CA LEU A 173 -4.72 -3.67 -18.25
C LEU A 173 -4.90 -2.34 -19.02
N PRO A 174 -5.51 -2.35 -20.23
CA PRO A 174 -6.02 -1.13 -20.83
C PRO A 174 -6.95 -0.39 -19.84
N ASP A 175 -6.84 0.94 -19.76
CA ASP A 175 -7.55 1.79 -18.79
C ASP A 175 -7.26 1.47 -17.32
N GLY A 176 -6.23 0.68 -17.05
CA GLY A 176 -5.74 0.44 -15.71
C GLY A 176 -5.08 1.68 -15.10
N VAL A 177 -4.91 1.68 -13.77
CA VAL A 177 -4.44 2.83 -13.02
C VAL A 177 -3.33 2.45 -12.03
N ILE A 178 -2.34 3.34 -11.90
CA ILE A 178 -1.31 3.28 -10.85
C ILE A 178 -1.63 4.32 -9.78
N LEU A 179 -1.52 3.91 -8.51
CA LEU A 179 -1.45 4.78 -7.34
C LEU A 179 -0.06 4.63 -6.73
N TYR A 180 0.69 5.73 -6.60
CA TYR A 180 2.04 5.71 -6.05
C TYR A 180 2.14 6.67 -4.86
N ASN A 181 2.41 6.13 -3.68
CA ASN A 181 2.52 6.90 -2.44
C ASN A 181 3.90 7.56 -2.31
N TRP A 182 3.93 8.85 -2.00
CA TRP A 182 5.14 9.67 -1.79
C TRP A 182 5.04 10.46 -0.51
N MET A 183 6.07 10.39 0.32
CA MET A 183 6.20 11.26 1.49
C MET A 183 6.58 12.69 1.05
N THR A 184 6.00 13.70 1.69
CA THR A 184 6.21 15.11 1.36
C THR A 184 6.08 15.99 2.61
N VAL A 185 6.80 15.61 3.67
CA VAL A 185 6.80 16.32 4.96
C VAL A 185 7.73 17.52 4.90
N SER A 186 8.93 17.33 4.34
CA SER A 186 9.95 18.36 4.19
C SER A 186 9.83 19.09 2.84
N LYS A 187 10.58 20.20 2.73
CA LYS A 187 10.69 20.93 1.46
C LYS A 187 11.44 20.10 0.41
N ASP A 188 12.52 19.44 0.81
CA ASP A 188 13.36 18.63 -0.08
C ASP A 188 12.57 17.43 -0.65
N GLU A 189 11.80 16.74 0.20
CA GLU A 189 10.90 15.67 -0.25
C GLU A 189 9.84 16.19 -1.23
N THR A 190 9.31 17.39 -0.98
CA THR A 190 8.32 18.01 -1.88
C THR A 190 8.94 18.36 -3.22
N GLU A 191 10.18 18.88 -3.25
CA GLU A 191 10.91 19.17 -4.48
C GLU A 191 11.25 17.88 -5.24
N ALA A 192 11.71 16.83 -4.57
CA ALA A 192 11.96 15.51 -5.16
C ALA A 192 10.69 14.90 -5.75
N PHE A 193 9.58 14.97 -5.02
CA PHE A 193 8.27 14.53 -5.50
C PHE A 193 7.85 15.26 -6.78
N LEU A 194 7.97 16.60 -6.82
CA LEU A 194 7.60 17.40 -8.00
C LEU A 194 8.50 17.08 -9.20
N ALA A 195 9.80 16.92 -8.97
CA ALA A 195 10.74 16.53 -10.00
C ALA A 195 10.42 15.13 -10.57
N TYR A 196 10.17 14.16 -9.70
CA TYR A 196 9.75 12.82 -10.12
C TYR A 196 8.44 12.85 -10.91
N LYS A 197 7.44 13.57 -10.41
CA LYS A 197 6.15 13.68 -11.08
C LYS A 197 6.30 14.19 -12.51
N VAL A 198 7.01 15.30 -12.71
CA VAL A 198 7.16 15.93 -14.03
C VAL A 198 8.07 15.13 -14.96
N ASN A 199 9.22 14.69 -14.47
CA ASN A 199 10.27 14.10 -15.32
C ASN A 199 10.07 12.61 -15.60
N VAL A 200 9.39 11.90 -14.67
CA VAL A 200 9.22 10.44 -14.77
C VAL A 200 7.74 10.07 -14.89
N PHE A 201 6.92 10.40 -13.90
CA PHE A 201 5.55 9.88 -13.81
C PHE A 201 4.68 10.34 -14.99
N ASP A 202 4.70 11.66 -15.29
CA ASP A 202 3.94 12.26 -16.39
C ASP A 202 4.48 11.86 -17.77
N SER A 203 5.74 11.38 -17.86
CA SER A 203 6.33 10.90 -19.11
C SER A 203 5.94 9.45 -19.46
N VAL A 204 5.49 8.68 -18.46
CA VAL A 204 5.14 7.25 -18.62
C VAL A 204 3.64 7.04 -18.66
N LEU A 205 2.89 7.76 -17.84
CA LEU A 205 1.45 7.59 -17.66
C LEU A 205 0.66 8.79 -18.20
N THR A 206 -0.60 8.56 -18.52
CA THR A 206 -1.53 9.57 -19.01
C THR A 206 -2.52 10.01 -17.94
N GLN A 207 -3.21 11.14 -18.15
CA GLN A 207 -4.23 11.67 -17.22
C GLN A 207 -3.78 11.68 -15.77
N THR A 208 -2.56 12.16 -15.55
CA THR A 208 -1.93 12.12 -14.24
C THR A 208 -2.49 13.19 -13.30
N LYS A 209 -2.56 12.88 -12.02
CA LYS A 209 -2.91 13.82 -10.94
C LYS A 209 -2.23 13.42 -9.65
N ALA A 210 -2.21 14.33 -8.68
CA ALA A 210 -1.74 14.06 -7.33
C ALA A 210 -2.85 14.35 -6.31
N VAL A 211 -3.02 13.46 -5.34
CA VAL A 211 -3.93 13.64 -4.21
C VAL A 211 -3.07 13.93 -2.98
N LYS A 212 -3.19 15.14 -2.43
CA LYS A 212 -2.49 15.53 -1.21
C LYS A 212 -3.20 14.97 0.02
N THR A 213 -2.43 14.40 0.94
CA THR A 213 -2.85 14.01 2.27
C THR A 213 -2.08 14.83 3.32
N LYS A 214 -2.15 14.44 4.59
CA LYS A 214 -1.50 15.22 5.65
C LYS A 214 0.03 15.30 5.51
N TYR A 215 0.66 14.17 5.14
CA TYR A 215 2.12 14.03 5.08
C TYR A 215 2.62 13.49 3.74
N ASN A 216 1.71 13.09 2.86
CA ASN A 216 2.03 12.41 1.62
C ASN A 216 1.29 13.03 0.43
N HIS A 217 1.76 12.71 -0.76
CA HIS A 217 0.99 12.79 -2.00
C HIS A 217 0.85 11.40 -2.59
N VAL A 218 -0.34 11.08 -3.10
CA VAL A 218 -0.56 9.87 -3.91
C VAL A 218 -0.65 10.31 -5.37
N LEU A 219 0.35 9.91 -6.16
CA LEU A 219 0.31 10.07 -7.61
C LEU A 219 -0.67 9.06 -8.20
N ILE A 220 -1.49 9.51 -9.13
CA ILE A 220 -2.45 8.69 -9.86
C ILE A 220 -2.23 8.92 -11.34
N GLY A 221 -2.03 7.85 -12.11
CA GLY A 221 -1.86 7.92 -13.54
C GLY A 221 -2.47 6.70 -14.24
N TYR A 222 -2.95 6.88 -15.45
CA TYR A 222 -3.71 5.88 -16.19
C TYR A 222 -2.93 5.34 -17.39
N ASN A 223 -3.22 4.09 -17.76
CA ASN A 223 -2.75 3.46 -18.98
C ASN A 223 -3.80 3.59 -20.08
N THR A 224 -4.09 4.82 -20.47
CA THR A 224 -4.98 5.06 -21.64
C THR A 224 -4.14 5.19 -22.91
N THR A 225 -4.64 4.63 -24.01
CA THR A 225 -4.09 4.79 -25.38
C THR A 225 -4.42 6.16 -25.93
#